data_1480ea31bc3a0a1884fe7ec81ee99d52
#
_entry.id   1480ea31bc3a0a1884fe7ec81ee99d52
#
_cell.length_a   1.000
_cell.length_b   1.000
_cell.length_c   1.000
_cell.angle_alpha   90.00
_cell.angle_beta   90.00
_cell.angle_gamma   90.00
#
_symmetry.space_group_name_H-M   'P 1'
#
loop_
_entity.id
_entity.type
_entity.pdbx_description
1 polymer ?
#
loop_
_entity_poly.entity_id
_entity_poly.type
_entity_poly.pdbx_seq_one_letter_code
_entity_poly.pdbx_strand_id
1 'polypeptide(L)'
;MKNIPEFSWIGCMHEGIPIATENLDACIKFYTEVLGLNILSRPKTLDEFGPGAWLGDKDDTVQFHLIANDECSIPGEEAQIDPMSRHTAWKIKDVDAFRDRLSALKIEFKEITGLLGTPQIFVLDPQGFTWEFQGSSYRDSF
;
A
#
# COMPACT_ATOMS: atom_id res chain seq x y z
N MET A 1 -5.64 40.48 7.19
CA MET A 1 -5.19 39.06 7.00
C MET A 1 -4.45 38.96 5.67
N LYS A 2 -3.35 38.23 5.67
CA LYS A 2 -2.68 37.92 4.41
C LYS A 2 -3.61 37.05 3.56
N ASN A 3 -3.72 37.35 2.27
CA ASN A 3 -4.38 36.46 1.31
C ASN A 3 -3.58 35.16 1.23
N ILE A 4 -4.16 34.07 1.72
CA ILE A 4 -3.62 32.72 1.58
C ILE A 4 -4.18 32.18 0.27
N PRO A 5 -3.34 31.86 -0.73
CA PRO A 5 -3.84 31.31 -2.00
C PRO A 5 -4.63 30.01 -1.79
N GLU A 6 -5.73 29.90 -2.49
CA GLU A 6 -6.52 28.66 -2.52
C GLU A 6 -5.90 27.65 -3.48
N PHE A 7 -6.11 26.37 -3.20
CA PHE A 7 -5.72 25.29 -4.10
C PHE A 7 -6.76 24.17 -4.05
N SER A 8 -6.72 23.30 -5.04
CA SER A 8 -7.67 22.19 -5.13
C SER A 8 -6.94 20.85 -5.17
N TRP A 9 -7.55 19.86 -4.55
CA TRP A 9 -7.08 18.49 -4.59
C TRP A 9 -7.48 17.81 -5.89
N ILE A 10 -6.57 16.99 -6.47
CA ILE A 10 -6.87 16.17 -7.64
C ILE A 10 -6.90 14.69 -7.26
N GLY A 11 -6.00 14.27 -6.40
CA GLY A 11 -5.90 12.89 -5.94
C GLY A 11 -4.51 12.54 -5.46
N CYS A 12 -4.31 11.28 -5.16
CA CYS A 12 -2.99 10.74 -4.79
C CYS A 12 -2.26 10.28 -6.04
N MET A 13 -0.99 10.67 -6.21
CA MET A 13 -0.17 10.22 -7.33
C MET A 13 0.45 8.86 -7.06
N HIS A 14 1.00 8.67 -5.87
CA HIS A 14 1.64 7.41 -5.48
C HIS A 14 1.84 7.34 -3.96
N GLU A 15 2.07 6.14 -3.48
CA GLU A 15 2.57 5.90 -2.14
C GLU A 15 4.09 5.73 -2.20
N GLY A 16 4.83 6.57 -1.51
CA GLY A 16 6.26 6.41 -1.32
C GLY A 16 6.53 5.57 -0.09
N ILE A 17 7.23 4.46 -0.25
CA ILE A 17 7.43 3.47 0.81
C ILE A 17 8.91 3.27 1.04
N PRO A 18 9.46 3.76 2.16
CA PRO A 18 10.85 3.48 2.52
C PRO A 18 10.99 2.01 2.94
N ILE A 19 11.97 1.34 2.37
CA ILE A 19 12.23 -0.08 2.59
C ILE A 19 13.69 -0.24 2.97
N ALA A 20 13.99 -1.06 4.00
CA ALA A 20 15.37 -1.47 4.24
C ALA A 20 15.91 -2.18 2.98
N THR A 21 17.10 -1.86 2.55
CA THR A 21 17.67 -2.38 1.29
C THR A 21 17.62 -3.91 1.27
N GLU A 22 17.89 -4.57 2.39
CA GLU A 22 17.82 -6.04 2.51
C GLU A 22 16.42 -6.62 2.27
N ASN A 23 15.35 -5.83 2.44
CA ASN A 23 13.97 -6.26 2.28
C ASN A 23 13.39 -5.90 0.90
N LEU A 24 14.13 -5.22 0.05
CA LEU A 24 13.61 -4.72 -1.23
C LEU A 24 13.05 -5.84 -2.10
N ASP A 25 13.79 -6.94 -2.27
CA ASP A 25 13.33 -8.07 -3.11
C ASP A 25 12.08 -8.74 -2.53
N ALA A 26 12.02 -8.92 -1.21
CA ALA A 26 10.85 -9.47 -0.55
C ALA A 26 9.62 -8.55 -0.73
N CYS A 27 9.82 -7.25 -0.66
CA CYS A 27 8.75 -6.27 -0.90
C CYS A 27 8.28 -6.28 -2.35
N ILE A 28 9.20 -6.29 -3.32
CA ILE A 28 8.83 -6.40 -4.74
C ILE A 28 7.98 -7.65 -4.96
N LYS A 29 8.40 -8.79 -4.40
CA LYS A 29 7.64 -10.03 -4.49
C LYS A 29 6.24 -9.91 -3.87
N PHE A 30 6.12 -9.31 -2.70
CA PHE A 30 4.82 -9.08 -2.04
C PHE A 30 3.90 -8.23 -2.92
N TYR A 31 4.37 -7.09 -3.39
CA TYR A 31 3.54 -6.18 -4.19
C TYR A 31 3.15 -6.78 -5.54
N THR A 32 4.00 -7.60 -6.15
CA THR A 32 3.68 -8.25 -7.43
C THR A 32 2.85 -9.52 -7.25
N GLU A 33 3.21 -10.42 -6.36
CA GLU A 33 2.56 -11.72 -6.23
C GLU A 33 1.32 -11.68 -5.33
N VAL A 34 1.36 -10.94 -4.23
CA VAL A 34 0.22 -10.85 -3.31
C VAL A 34 -0.77 -9.79 -3.80
N LEU A 35 -0.31 -8.58 -4.04
CA LEU A 35 -1.17 -7.47 -4.45
C LEU A 35 -1.44 -7.40 -5.97
N GLY A 36 -0.75 -8.20 -6.77
CA GLY A 36 -1.00 -8.31 -8.21
C GLY A 36 -0.57 -7.10 -9.02
N LEU A 37 0.38 -6.31 -8.52
CA LEU A 37 0.89 -5.15 -9.23
C LEU A 37 1.95 -5.53 -10.26
N ASN A 38 2.13 -4.68 -11.25
CA ASN A 38 3.16 -4.81 -12.28
C ASN A 38 4.35 -3.91 -11.96
N ILE A 39 5.55 -4.35 -12.32
CA ILE A 39 6.73 -3.51 -12.25
C ILE A 39 6.67 -2.48 -13.37
N LEU A 40 6.81 -1.21 -13.01
CA LEU A 40 6.80 -0.09 -13.92
C LEU A 40 8.23 0.37 -14.22
N SER A 41 8.40 1.10 -15.31
CA SER A 41 9.66 1.75 -15.63
C SER A 41 9.99 2.82 -14.59
N ARG A 42 11.18 2.72 -13.99
CA ARG A 42 11.69 3.69 -13.02
C ARG A 42 12.67 4.63 -13.71
N PRO A 43 12.55 5.96 -13.54
CA PRO A 43 13.50 6.90 -14.14
C PRO A 43 14.94 6.61 -13.71
N LYS A 44 15.85 6.53 -14.69
CA LYS A 44 17.27 6.26 -14.41
C LYS A 44 17.95 7.34 -13.58
N THR A 45 17.43 8.56 -13.62
CA THR A 45 17.91 9.66 -12.79
C THR A 45 17.83 9.38 -11.30
N LEU A 46 16.98 8.41 -10.89
CA LEU A 46 16.86 7.99 -9.51
C LEU A 46 17.92 6.99 -9.06
N ASP A 47 18.71 6.45 -9.97
CA ASP A 47 19.73 5.45 -9.63
C ASP A 47 20.81 6.02 -8.70
N GLU A 48 21.09 7.32 -8.78
CA GLU A 48 22.01 8.01 -7.87
C GLU A 48 21.55 8.01 -6.41
N PHE A 49 20.24 7.86 -6.17
CA PHE A 49 19.65 7.81 -4.82
C PHE A 49 19.54 6.39 -4.27
N GLY A 50 20.03 5.39 -5.01
CA GLY A 50 20.02 4.00 -4.62
C GLY A 50 18.92 3.17 -5.29
N PRO A 51 18.85 1.87 -4.96
CA PRO A 51 17.88 0.97 -5.55
C PRO A 51 16.46 1.28 -5.13
N GLY A 52 15.51 0.82 -5.92
CA GLY A 52 14.09 0.95 -5.68
C GLY A 52 13.28 0.28 -6.77
N ALA A 53 11.98 0.33 -6.66
CA ALA A 53 11.07 -0.20 -7.67
C ALA A 53 9.80 0.64 -7.74
N TRP A 54 9.30 0.82 -8.93
CA TRP A 54 7.99 1.40 -9.17
C TRP A 54 7.02 0.32 -9.58
N LEU A 55 5.86 0.32 -8.96
CA LEU A 55 4.84 -0.71 -9.15
C LEU A 55 3.48 -0.04 -9.35
N GLY A 56 2.64 -0.63 -10.17
CA GLY A 56 1.32 -0.09 -10.42
C GLY A 56 0.36 -1.14 -10.98
N ASP A 57 -0.92 -0.80 -10.99
CA ASP A 57 -1.92 -1.64 -11.61
C ASP A 57 -1.94 -1.45 -13.14
N LYS A 58 -2.65 -2.35 -13.83
CA LYS A 58 -2.75 -2.33 -15.31
C LYS A 58 -3.41 -1.06 -15.87
N ASP A 59 -4.24 -0.40 -15.08
CA ASP A 59 -5.03 0.75 -15.50
C ASP A 59 -4.44 2.09 -15.03
N ASP A 60 -3.24 2.05 -14.41
CA ASP A 60 -2.53 3.21 -13.86
C ASP A 60 -3.38 4.01 -12.85
N THR A 61 -4.18 3.31 -12.05
CA THR A 61 -5.02 3.92 -11.01
C THR A 61 -4.32 4.01 -9.69
N VAL A 62 -3.33 3.14 -9.44
CA VAL A 62 -2.52 3.14 -8.23
C VAL A 62 -1.05 2.94 -8.57
N GLN A 63 -0.18 3.62 -7.82
CA GLN A 63 1.27 3.43 -7.91
C GLN A 63 1.90 3.34 -6.53
N PHE A 64 2.87 2.48 -6.41
CA PHE A 64 3.72 2.34 -5.23
C PHE A 64 5.17 2.52 -5.65
N HIS A 65 5.88 3.38 -4.94
CA HIS A 65 7.30 3.62 -5.17
C HIS A 65 8.09 3.09 -3.98
N LEU A 66 8.74 1.95 -4.13
CA LEU A 66 9.62 1.38 -3.11
C LEU A 66 10.97 2.09 -3.17
N ILE A 67 11.39 2.62 -2.04
CA ILE A 67 12.59 3.46 -1.92
C ILE A 67 13.52 2.79 -0.90
N ALA A 68 14.63 2.21 -1.37
CA ALA A 68 15.61 1.65 -0.45
C ALA A 68 16.25 2.78 0.38
N ASN A 69 16.05 2.73 1.68
CA ASN A 69 16.53 3.77 2.61
C ASN A 69 16.77 3.16 3.99
N ASP A 70 18.04 2.92 4.31
CA ASP A 70 18.42 2.31 5.59
C ASP A 70 18.57 3.33 6.72
N GLU A 71 18.41 4.62 6.44
CA GLU A 71 18.64 5.69 7.42
C GLU A 71 17.35 6.25 8.02
N CYS A 72 16.19 5.98 7.44
CA CYS A 72 14.92 6.47 7.99
C CYS A 72 14.34 5.50 9.01
N SER A 73 13.47 6.03 9.89
CA SER A 73 12.69 5.19 10.79
C SER A 73 11.61 4.45 10.03
N ILE A 74 11.67 3.12 10.04
CA ILE A 74 10.71 2.23 9.36
C ILE A 74 10.28 1.12 10.30
N PRO A 75 9.08 0.52 10.10
CA PRO A 75 8.71 -0.68 10.81
C PRO A 75 9.68 -1.82 10.50
N GLY A 76 9.69 -2.85 11.31
CA GLY A 76 10.56 -3.99 11.16
C GLY A 76 9.82 -5.31 11.40
N GLU A 77 10.58 -6.39 11.59
CA GLU A 77 10.04 -7.75 11.77
C GLU A 77 9.07 -7.88 12.95
N GLU A 78 9.14 -6.97 13.91
CA GLU A 78 8.27 -6.97 15.09
C GLU A 78 6.92 -6.30 14.82
N ALA A 79 6.71 -5.70 13.65
CA ALA A 79 5.47 -5.04 13.31
C ALA A 79 4.30 -6.02 13.32
N GLN A 80 3.17 -5.56 13.85
CA GLN A 80 1.93 -6.33 13.88
C GLN A 80 0.83 -5.56 13.14
N ILE A 81 -0.16 -6.28 12.64
CA ILE A 81 -1.31 -5.66 12.00
C ILE A 81 -2.05 -4.84 13.05
N ASP A 82 -2.02 -3.53 12.89
CA ASP A 82 -2.72 -2.58 13.75
C ASP A 82 -3.61 -1.65 12.92
N PRO A 83 -4.93 -1.90 12.92
CA PRO A 83 -5.87 -1.05 12.19
C PRO A 83 -5.89 0.41 12.64
N MET A 84 -5.35 0.70 13.82
CA MET A 84 -5.31 2.05 14.38
C MET A 84 -3.99 2.77 14.09
N SER A 85 -3.00 2.09 13.51
CA SER A 85 -1.77 2.73 13.07
C SER A 85 -1.98 3.53 11.78
N ARG A 86 -0.97 4.34 11.41
CA ARG A 86 -1.02 5.03 10.11
C ARG A 86 -1.07 4.01 8.98
N HIS A 87 -2.05 4.14 8.11
CA HIS A 87 -2.23 3.26 6.95
C HIS A 87 -2.96 3.99 5.83
N THR A 88 -2.92 3.41 4.65
CA THR A 88 -3.71 3.84 3.49
C THR A 88 -4.77 2.78 3.22
N ALA A 89 -6.00 3.22 3.00
CA ALA A 89 -7.11 2.35 2.61
C ALA A 89 -7.32 2.42 1.10
N TRP A 90 -7.30 1.26 0.46
CA TRP A 90 -7.53 1.11 -0.97
C TRP A 90 -8.91 0.54 -1.25
N LYS A 91 -9.54 1.05 -2.28
CA LYS A 91 -10.81 0.52 -2.79
C LYS A 91 -10.52 -0.55 -3.83
N ILE A 92 -11.09 -1.74 -3.63
CA ILE A 92 -10.99 -2.87 -4.58
C ILE A 92 -12.39 -3.31 -5.00
N LYS A 93 -12.49 -4.01 -6.12
CA LYS A 93 -13.80 -4.43 -6.64
C LYS A 93 -14.41 -5.57 -5.87
N ASP A 94 -13.60 -6.55 -5.45
CA ASP A 94 -14.08 -7.80 -4.88
C ASP A 94 -13.27 -8.16 -3.63
N VAL A 95 -13.83 -7.83 -2.47
CA VAL A 95 -13.22 -8.13 -1.17
C VAL A 95 -13.16 -9.62 -0.92
N ASP A 96 -14.16 -10.38 -1.34
CA ASP A 96 -14.21 -11.83 -1.12
C ASP A 96 -13.10 -12.53 -1.91
N ALA A 97 -12.92 -12.14 -3.17
CA ALA A 97 -11.81 -12.66 -3.99
C ALA A 97 -10.45 -12.30 -3.39
N PHE A 98 -10.31 -11.10 -2.84
CA PHE A 98 -9.06 -10.69 -2.19
C PHE A 98 -8.79 -11.50 -0.91
N ARG A 99 -9.81 -11.72 -0.08
CA ARG A 99 -9.70 -12.59 1.12
C ARG A 99 -9.26 -14.00 0.73
N ASP A 100 -9.89 -14.58 -0.28
CA ASP A 100 -9.56 -15.92 -0.76
C ASP A 100 -8.12 -15.99 -1.28
N ARG A 101 -7.67 -14.95 -1.97
CA ARG A 101 -6.29 -14.83 -2.46
C ARG A 101 -5.29 -14.80 -1.30
N LEU A 102 -5.53 -14.00 -0.28
CA LEU A 102 -4.65 -13.93 0.89
C LEU A 102 -4.56 -15.31 1.59
N SER A 103 -5.70 -15.97 1.75
CA SER A 103 -5.76 -17.31 2.34
C SER A 103 -5.01 -18.35 1.51
N ALA A 104 -5.19 -18.34 0.20
CA ALA A 104 -4.50 -19.25 -0.72
C ALA A 104 -2.98 -19.05 -0.70
N LEU A 105 -2.51 -17.81 -0.56
CA LEU A 105 -1.11 -17.47 -0.48
C LEU A 105 -0.54 -17.54 0.94
N LYS A 106 -1.38 -17.92 1.92
CA LYS A 106 -1.01 -18.01 3.35
C LYS A 106 -0.47 -16.69 3.91
N ILE A 107 -1.06 -15.58 3.47
CA ILE A 107 -0.74 -14.25 4.00
C ILE A 107 -1.63 -13.97 5.20
N GLU A 108 -1.02 -13.61 6.31
CA GLU A 108 -1.75 -13.18 7.50
C GLU A 108 -2.51 -11.88 7.22
N PHE A 109 -3.75 -11.81 7.64
CA PHE A 109 -4.56 -10.60 7.55
C PHE A 109 -5.52 -10.50 8.73
N LYS A 110 -5.97 -9.29 9.00
CA LYS A 110 -7.03 -9.02 9.98
C LYS A 110 -8.24 -8.47 9.23
N GLU A 111 -9.42 -8.96 9.57
CA GLU A 111 -10.67 -8.49 8.98
C GLU A 111 -11.58 -7.90 10.06
N ILE A 112 -12.11 -6.71 9.77
CA ILE A 112 -13.13 -6.08 10.60
C ILE A 112 -14.40 -5.99 9.77
N THR A 113 -15.49 -6.50 10.31
CA THR A 113 -16.82 -6.46 9.68
C THR A 113 -17.79 -5.66 10.53
N GLY A 114 -18.78 -5.07 9.90
CA GLY A 114 -19.91 -4.44 10.58
C GLY A 114 -19.70 -3.01 11.07
N LEU A 115 -18.51 -2.43 10.90
CA LEU A 115 -18.26 -1.03 11.28
C LEU A 115 -18.68 -0.04 10.20
N LEU A 116 -18.33 -0.30 8.94
CA LEU A 116 -18.45 0.66 7.85
C LEU A 116 -19.36 0.19 6.71
N GLY A 117 -20.18 -0.83 6.94
CA GLY A 117 -21.05 -1.39 5.89
C GLY A 117 -20.33 -2.23 4.84
N THR A 118 -19.02 -2.30 4.89
CA THR A 118 -18.17 -3.15 4.04
C THR A 118 -17.07 -3.78 4.89
N PRO A 119 -16.62 -5.00 4.59
CA PRO A 119 -15.46 -5.57 5.26
C PRO A 119 -14.22 -4.74 5.02
N GLN A 120 -13.40 -4.63 6.06
CA GLN A 120 -12.09 -3.98 6.02
C GLN A 120 -11.02 -5.04 6.23
N ILE A 121 -10.14 -5.23 5.28
CA ILE A 121 -9.04 -6.20 5.35
C ILE A 121 -7.74 -5.46 5.51
N PHE A 122 -6.95 -5.84 6.51
CA PHE A 122 -5.65 -5.24 6.83
C PHE A 122 -4.55 -6.27 6.65
N VAL A 123 -3.48 -5.89 5.97
CA VAL A 123 -2.29 -6.71 5.78
C VAL A 123 -1.04 -5.91 6.09
N LEU A 124 0.05 -6.60 6.46
CA LEU A 124 1.38 -6.01 6.50
C LEU A 124 2.14 -6.35 5.23
N ASP A 125 2.91 -5.41 4.71
CA ASP A 125 3.96 -5.74 3.76
C ASP A 125 5.18 -6.34 4.49
N PRO A 126 6.19 -6.87 3.77
CA PRO A 126 7.36 -7.46 4.43
C PRO A 126 8.21 -6.48 5.24
N GLN A 127 8.06 -5.17 5.03
CA GLN A 127 8.71 -4.16 5.85
C GLN A 127 7.92 -3.85 7.13
N GLY A 128 6.65 -4.23 7.20
CA GLY A 128 5.77 -4.01 8.35
C GLY A 128 4.83 -2.82 8.19
N PHE A 129 4.66 -2.27 7.00
CA PHE A 129 3.66 -1.25 6.74
C PHE A 129 2.26 -1.86 6.63
N THR A 130 1.29 -1.18 7.22
CA THR A 130 -0.11 -1.61 7.22
C THR A 130 -0.87 -1.05 6.02
N TRP A 131 -1.56 -1.92 5.31
CA TRP A 131 -2.46 -1.58 4.22
C TRP A 131 -3.86 -2.06 4.52
N GLU A 132 -4.86 -1.23 4.20
CA GLU A 132 -6.27 -1.57 4.30
C GLU A 132 -6.89 -1.71 2.92
N PHE A 133 -7.84 -2.64 2.79
CA PHE A 133 -8.58 -2.86 1.55
C PHE A 133 -10.08 -2.95 1.85
N GLN A 134 -10.90 -2.22 1.08
CA GLN A 134 -12.34 -2.20 1.20
C GLN A 134 -13.00 -2.40 -0.17
N GLY A 135 -14.17 -3.06 -0.20
CA GLY A 135 -14.89 -3.34 -1.44
C GLY A 135 -15.68 -2.16 -1.98
N SER A 136 -16.13 -1.26 -1.09
CA SER A 136 -16.84 -0.03 -1.48
C SER A 136 -16.49 1.09 -0.49
N SER A 137 -16.74 2.33 -0.89
CA SER A 137 -16.60 3.45 0.02
C SER A 137 -17.68 3.39 1.10
N TYR A 138 -17.29 3.49 2.35
CA TYR A 138 -18.27 3.61 3.43
C TYR A 138 -19.20 4.82 3.26
N ARG A 139 -18.76 5.83 2.50
CA ARG A 139 -19.58 7.00 2.19
C ARG A 139 -20.79 6.67 1.32
N ASP A 140 -20.70 5.59 0.54
CA ASP A 140 -21.81 5.13 -0.29
C ASP A 140 -22.90 4.44 0.55
N SER A 141 -22.60 4.14 1.82
CA SER A 141 -23.49 3.42 2.75
C SER A 141 -24.24 4.33 3.73
N PHE A 142 -23.95 5.63 3.70
CA PHE A 142 -24.56 6.63 4.60
C PHE A 142 -25.50 7.58 3.87
#